data_c119e2789c119a2ec4ef43d13166a174
#
_entry.id   c119e2789c119a2ec4ef43d13166a174
#
_cell.length_a   1.000
_cell.length_b   1.000
_cell.length_c   1.000
_cell.angle_alpha   90.00
_cell.angle_beta   90.00
_cell.angle_gamma   90.00
#
_symmetry.space_group_name_H-M   'P 1'
#
loop_
_entity.id
_entity.type
_entity.pdbx_description
1 polymer ?
#
loop_
_entity_poly.entity_id
_entity_poly.type
_entity_poly.pdbx_seq_one_letter_code
_entity_poly.pdbx_strand_id
1 'polypeptide(L)'
;MNSALRDLTQCSDVGSLQSALRTLCSEFGSVSRLDILTMIEAGKRQAVCLLRLDSAEHEKNLMTKLGAGRFGEDLCVVVDLKMLERAQA
;
A
#
# COMPACT_ATOMS: atom_id res chain seq x y z
N MET A 1 -10.73 -13.15 -4.54
CA MET A 1 -9.44 -13.22 -3.87
C MET A 1 -8.56 -12.07 -4.31
N ASN A 2 -7.98 -11.38 -3.36
CA ASN A 2 -7.22 -10.19 -3.68
C ASN A 2 -5.71 -10.44 -3.55
N SER A 3 -5.11 -10.93 -4.63
CA SER A 3 -3.69 -11.25 -4.61
C SER A 3 -2.83 -9.99 -4.56
N ALA A 4 -3.35 -8.87 -5.05
CA ALA A 4 -2.58 -7.61 -5.03
C ALA A 4 -2.32 -7.18 -3.59
N LEU A 5 -3.37 -7.19 -2.75
CA LEU A 5 -3.20 -6.81 -1.35
C LEU A 5 -2.31 -7.81 -0.64
N ARG A 6 -2.47 -9.09 -0.98
CA ARG A 6 -1.66 -10.14 -0.39
C ARG A 6 -0.18 -9.92 -0.67
N ASP A 7 0.13 -9.52 -1.91
CA ASP A 7 1.53 -9.26 -2.27
C ASP A 7 2.09 -8.11 -1.44
N LEU A 8 1.27 -7.11 -1.17
CA LEU A 8 1.73 -5.98 -0.34
C LEU A 8 2.03 -6.41 1.08
N THR A 9 1.26 -7.35 1.61
CA THR A 9 1.46 -7.80 2.99
C THR A 9 2.71 -8.67 3.13
N GLN A 10 3.32 -9.07 2.03
CA GLN A 10 4.59 -9.79 2.09
C GLN A 10 5.78 -8.87 2.27
N CYS A 11 5.58 -7.57 2.11
CA CYS A 11 6.65 -6.61 2.27
C CYS A 11 6.99 -6.44 3.73
N SER A 12 8.28 -6.32 4.03
CA SER A 12 8.74 -6.18 5.41
C SER A 12 9.28 -4.79 5.70
N ASP A 13 9.48 -3.97 4.68
CA ASP A 13 9.96 -2.61 4.88
C ASP A 13 9.31 -1.66 3.89
N VAL A 14 9.52 -0.37 4.14
CA VAL A 14 8.89 0.68 3.34
C VAL A 14 9.39 0.66 1.91
N GLY A 15 10.68 0.38 1.72
CA GLY A 15 11.24 0.35 0.37
C GLY A 15 10.61 -0.71 -0.49
N SER A 16 10.47 -1.92 0.03
CA SER A 16 9.82 -3.00 -0.69
C SER A 16 8.36 -2.67 -0.98
N LEU A 17 7.67 -2.09 0.01
CA LEU A 17 6.27 -1.74 -0.14
C LEU A 17 6.10 -0.67 -1.20
N GLN A 18 6.98 0.33 -1.20
CA GLN A 18 6.91 1.40 -2.18
C GLN A 18 7.09 0.86 -3.59
N SER A 19 8.06 -0.03 -3.77
CA SER A 19 8.32 -0.62 -5.08
C SER A 19 7.12 -1.45 -5.54
N ALA A 20 6.56 -2.25 -4.63
CA ALA A 20 5.40 -3.08 -4.95
C ALA A 20 4.21 -2.23 -5.33
N LEU A 21 3.97 -1.14 -4.60
CA LEU A 21 2.86 -0.25 -4.90
C LEU A 21 3.04 0.44 -6.25
N ARG A 22 4.25 0.88 -6.55
CA ARG A 22 4.49 1.52 -7.84
C ARG A 22 4.27 0.56 -8.98
N THR A 23 4.73 -0.68 -8.83
CA THR A 23 4.53 -1.70 -9.85
C THR A 23 3.05 -1.99 -10.04
N LEU A 24 2.32 -2.12 -8.94
CA LEU A 24 0.89 -2.38 -9.02
C LEU A 24 0.16 -1.22 -9.65
N CYS A 25 0.45 -0.01 -9.21
CA CYS A 25 -0.26 1.17 -9.71
C CYS A 25 0.00 1.42 -11.18
N SER A 26 1.17 1.01 -11.67
CA SER A 26 1.50 1.21 -13.08
C SER A 26 0.55 0.47 -14.02
N GLU A 27 -0.17 -0.52 -13.49
CA GLU A 27 -1.18 -1.23 -14.28
C GLU A 27 -2.45 -0.40 -14.45
N PHE A 28 -2.62 0.63 -13.65
CA PHE A 28 -3.83 1.43 -13.65
C PHE A 28 -3.60 2.84 -14.18
N GLY A 29 -2.39 3.35 -14.06
CA GLY A 29 -2.09 4.68 -14.50
C GLY A 29 -0.79 5.16 -13.87
N SER A 30 -0.49 6.43 -14.09
CA SER A 30 0.71 7.01 -13.53
C SER A 30 0.47 7.46 -12.09
N VAL A 31 1.44 7.17 -11.23
CA VAL A 31 1.38 7.61 -9.85
C VAL A 31 1.77 9.08 -9.79
N SER A 32 0.87 9.92 -9.29
CA SER A 32 1.18 11.34 -9.12
C SER A 32 1.62 11.64 -7.69
N ARG A 33 1.26 10.75 -6.75
CA ARG A 33 1.67 10.94 -5.37
C ARG A 33 1.66 9.60 -4.66
N LEU A 34 2.67 9.37 -3.84
CA LEU A 34 2.74 8.16 -3.01
C LEU A 34 3.47 8.52 -1.74
N ASP A 35 2.74 8.48 -0.63
CA ASP A 35 3.30 8.70 0.70
C ASP A 35 3.04 7.46 1.53
N ILE A 36 4.02 7.05 2.30
CA ILE A 36 3.88 5.89 3.17
C ILE A 36 4.28 6.31 4.58
N LEU A 37 3.35 6.13 5.50
CA LEU A 37 3.58 6.41 6.91
C LEU A 37 3.52 5.09 7.66
N THR A 38 4.49 4.88 8.54
CA THR A 38 4.51 3.65 9.32
C THR A 38 4.17 3.93 10.76
N MET A 39 3.56 2.96 11.40
CA MET A 39 3.23 3.04 12.81
C MET A 39 3.34 1.66 13.42
N ILE A 40 3.55 1.64 14.73
CA ILE A 40 3.57 0.38 15.48
C ILE A 40 2.42 0.42 16.45
N GLU A 41 1.58 -0.59 16.40
CA GLU A 41 0.44 -0.68 17.29
C GLU A 41 0.27 -2.13 17.72
N ALA A 42 0.24 -2.36 19.01
CA ALA A 42 0.05 -3.69 19.57
C ALA A 42 1.09 -4.68 19.06
N GLY A 43 2.32 -4.19 18.88
CA GLY A 43 3.41 -5.04 18.41
C GLY A 43 3.42 -5.30 16.92
N LYS A 44 2.51 -4.70 16.18
CA LYS A 44 2.45 -4.85 14.73
C LYS A 44 2.90 -3.58 14.05
N ARG A 45 3.63 -3.75 12.95
CA ARG A 45 3.99 -2.61 12.11
C ARG A 45 2.98 -2.49 11.00
N GLN A 46 2.40 -1.32 10.88
CA GLN A 46 1.44 -1.03 9.84
C GLN A 46 1.93 0.13 9.00
N ALA A 47 1.62 0.08 7.73
CA ALA A 47 1.93 1.15 6.81
C ALA A 47 0.62 1.73 6.29
N VAL A 48 0.49 3.05 6.42
CA VAL A 48 -0.64 3.76 5.83
C VAL A 48 -0.13 4.39 4.55
N CYS A 49 -0.68 3.97 3.43
CA CYS A 49 -0.24 4.42 2.12
C CYS A 49 -1.25 5.38 1.55
N LEU A 50 -0.80 6.58 1.20
CA LEU A 50 -1.65 7.59 0.59
C LEU A 50 -1.22 7.74 -0.86
N LEU A 51 -2.17 7.56 -1.76
CA LEU A 51 -1.89 7.47 -3.19
C LEU A 51 -2.75 8.42 -4.00
N ARG A 52 -2.16 8.95 -5.07
CA ARG A 52 -2.91 9.67 -6.09
C ARG A 52 -2.43 9.17 -7.45
N LEU A 53 -3.37 8.95 -8.34
CA LEU A 53 -3.05 8.59 -9.71
C LEU A 53 -3.39 9.74 -10.63
N ASP A 54 -3.14 9.53 -11.92
CA ASP A 54 -3.29 10.59 -12.90
C ASP A 54 -4.74 10.89 -13.27
N SER A 55 -5.68 10.02 -12.91
CA SER A 55 -7.09 10.29 -13.17
C SER A 55 -7.96 9.63 -12.12
N ALA A 56 -9.16 10.17 -11.95
CA ALA A 56 -10.12 9.64 -11.01
C ALA A 56 -10.57 8.24 -11.39
N GLU A 57 -10.63 7.96 -12.68
CA GLU A 57 -11.04 6.65 -13.15
C GLU A 57 -10.00 5.60 -12.77
N HIS A 58 -8.73 5.92 -12.95
CA HIS A 58 -7.66 5.01 -12.59
C HIS A 58 -7.65 4.76 -11.09
N GLU A 59 -7.91 5.81 -10.30
CA GLU A 59 -7.99 5.67 -8.85
C GLU A 59 -9.13 4.76 -8.46
N LYS A 60 -10.26 4.90 -9.11
CA LYS A 60 -11.42 4.08 -8.81
C LYS A 60 -11.13 2.60 -9.08
N ASN A 61 -10.46 2.32 -10.19
CA ASN A 61 -10.11 0.95 -10.53
C ASN A 61 -9.15 0.37 -9.51
N LEU A 62 -8.19 1.17 -9.06
CA LEU A 62 -7.24 0.73 -8.05
C LEU A 62 -7.94 0.48 -6.72
N MET A 63 -8.88 1.34 -6.34
CA MET A 63 -9.64 1.14 -5.12
C MET A 63 -10.35 -0.21 -5.12
N THR A 64 -10.96 -0.54 -6.25
CA THR A 64 -11.66 -1.80 -6.38
C THR A 64 -10.69 -2.98 -6.26
N LYS A 65 -9.53 -2.84 -6.89
CA LYS A 65 -8.54 -3.91 -6.88
C LYS A 65 -7.98 -4.17 -5.48
N LEU A 66 -7.69 -3.10 -4.75
CA LEU A 66 -7.06 -3.22 -3.44
C LEU A 66 -8.05 -3.21 -2.28
N GLY A 67 -9.28 -2.84 -2.54
CA GLY A 67 -10.23 -2.62 -1.46
C GLY A 67 -9.86 -1.39 -0.66
N ALA A 68 -9.23 -0.42 -1.31
CA ALA A 68 -8.77 0.78 -0.65
C ALA A 68 -9.92 1.73 -0.36
N GLY A 69 -9.75 2.53 0.66
CA GLY A 69 -10.69 3.60 0.95
C GLY A 69 -10.17 4.92 0.46
N ARG A 70 -10.90 5.97 0.78
CA ARG A 70 -10.49 7.31 0.42
C ARG A 70 -10.38 8.14 1.68
N PHE A 71 -9.31 8.89 1.76
CA PHE A 71 -9.06 9.76 2.91
C PHE A 71 -8.82 11.16 2.35
N GLY A 72 -9.84 12.01 2.45
CA GLY A 72 -9.79 13.29 1.77
C GLY A 72 -9.79 13.06 0.27
N GLU A 73 -8.78 13.56 -0.39
CA GLU A 73 -8.65 13.38 -1.84
C GLU A 73 -7.72 12.24 -2.21
N ASP A 74 -7.08 11.63 -1.22
CA ASP A 74 -6.12 10.56 -1.47
C ASP A 74 -6.75 9.19 -1.31
N LEU A 75 -6.20 8.22 -2.01
CA LEU A 75 -6.53 6.83 -1.73
C LEU A 75 -5.74 6.40 -0.51
N CYS A 76 -6.38 5.65 0.35
CA CYS A 76 -5.76 5.20 1.58
C CYS A 76 -5.77 3.68 1.65
N VAL A 77 -4.59 3.09 1.76
CA VAL A 77 -4.44 1.65 1.92
C VAL A 77 -3.63 1.40 3.17
N VAL A 78 -4.15 0.58 4.07
CA VAL A 78 -3.43 0.20 5.27
C VAL A 78 -2.94 -1.22 5.08
N VAL A 79 -1.64 -1.41 5.22
CA VAL A 79 -0.99 -2.70 5.00
C VAL A 79 -0.27 -3.11 6.27
N ASP A 80 -0.55 -4.34 6.73
CA ASP A 80 0.22 -4.91 7.82
C ASP A 80 1.54 -5.40 7.25
N LEU A 81 2.64 -4.81 7.70
CA LEU A 81 3.94 -5.21 7.21
C LEU A 81 4.34 -6.53 7.84
N LYS A 82 5.02 -7.34 7.05
CA LYS A 82 5.50 -8.61 7.56
C LYS A 82 6.64 -8.33 8.53
N MET A 83 6.50 -8.84 9.75
CA MET A 83 7.54 -8.65 10.75
C MET A 83 8.69 -9.58 10.44
N LEU A 84 9.89 -9.03 10.49
CA LEU A 84 11.07 -9.86 10.33
C LEU A 84 11.29 -10.65 11.60
N GLU A 85 11.49 -11.94 11.43
CA GLU A 85 11.82 -12.80 12.55
C GLU A 85 13.27 -12.58 12.86
N ARG A 86 13.52 -11.89 13.91
CA ARG A 86 14.90 -11.62 14.25
C ARG A 86 15.47 -12.72 15.09
N ALA A 87 14.69 -13.48 15.38
CA ALA A 87 15.19 -14.56 16.14
C ALA A 87 16.05 -14.04 17.26
N GLN A 88 16.02 -13.42 16.98
CA GLN A 88 16.53 -13.19 17.48
C GLN A 88 16.88 -12.89 17.99
N ALA A 89 16.72 -12.93 18.00
CA ALA A 89 17.38 -12.51 18.34
C ALA A 89 17.55 -12.46 19.17
#